data_34784bfe11b636d36b12ccaec6d033c7
#
_entry.id   34784bfe11b636d36b12ccaec6d033c7
#
_cell.length_a   1.000
_cell.length_b   1.000
_cell.length_c   1.000
_cell.angle_alpha   90.00
_cell.angle_beta   90.00
_cell.angle_gamma   90.00
#
_symmetry.space_group_name_H-M   'P 1'
#
loop_
_entity.id
_entity.type
_entity.pdbx_description
1 polymer ?
#
loop_
_entity_poly.entity_id
_entity_poly.type
_entity_poly.pdbx_seq_one_letter_code
_entity_poly.pdbx_strand_id
1 'polypeptide(L)'
;MADIKDFNVPPLPAVVMKVMQYDHTAVNASVHDIEKIVEGDKGVAAEVLRVANSAFYGRSGKIKILKDAVTLLGLKALKNLVIFLGTKAMNSSVKDRTLRRYVNELPIVTALLGKDIAHDLKKNDIGEEVFLAGLLHKIGMSILALNKSEHYAFLVQQVEQNGFDLNEMEQNSYQVSNEVLGRSTAENWKLPEEFVRCAGIGPHTKLADLKSDMERITYVASILSMQLLGLPVNPSVASNASAVYEYMGGEGDPAAVYAGGTVFETIKAHPFYQMAVN
;
A
#
# COMPACT_ATOMS: atom_id res chain seq x y z
N MET A 1 3.01 -12.71 -24.80
CA MET A 1 2.71 -12.07 -23.50
C MET A 1 2.67 -13.18 -22.48
N ALA A 2 3.45 -13.08 -21.41
CA ALA A 2 3.29 -13.99 -20.27
C ALA A 2 1.88 -13.78 -19.70
N ASP A 3 1.17 -14.87 -19.45
CA ASP A 3 -0.13 -14.83 -18.77
C ASP A 3 0.12 -14.78 -17.26
N ILE A 4 -0.76 -14.16 -16.46
CA ILE A 4 -0.74 -14.24 -15.00
C ILE A 4 -0.66 -15.69 -14.50
N LYS A 5 -1.13 -16.64 -15.29
CA LYS A 5 -1.05 -18.08 -15.04
C LYS A 5 0.38 -18.63 -14.94
N ASP A 6 1.37 -17.90 -15.46
CA ASP A 6 2.77 -18.27 -15.37
C ASP A 6 3.36 -17.96 -13.98
N PHE A 7 2.59 -17.25 -13.15
CA PHE A 7 2.97 -16.86 -11.78
C PHE A 7 2.02 -17.48 -10.77
N ASN A 8 2.60 -17.99 -9.68
CA ASN A 8 1.81 -18.41 -8.53
C ASN A 8 1.33 -17.17 -7.78
N VAL A 9 0.07 -16.80 -7.96
CA VAL A 9 -0.59 -15.71 -7.24
C VAL A 9 -1.26 -16.31 -5.99
N PRO A 10 -0.73 -16.05 -4.78
CA PRO A 10 -1.36 -16.58 -3.57
C PRO A 10 -2.75 -15.96 -3.38
N PRO A 11 -3.73 -16.73 -2.88
CA PRO A 11 -5.02 -16.17 -2.51
C PRO A 11 -4.87 -15.20 -1.34
N LEU A 12 -5.69 -14.17 -1.30
CA LEU A 12 -5.80 -13.36 -0.08
C LEU A 12 -6.31 -14.21 1.09
N PRO A 13 -5.80 -14.00 2.32
CA PRO A 13 -6.34 -14.66 3.49
C PRO A 13 -7.86 -14.49 3.61
N ALA A 14 -8.57 -15.52 4.06
CA ALA A 14 -10.04 -15.50 4.12
C ALA A 14 -10.59 -14.33 4.95
N VAL A 15 -9.90 -13.95 6.03
CA VAL A 15 -10.26 -12.78 6.85
C VAL A 15 -10.16 -11.48 6.06
N VAL A 16 -9.13 -11.32 5.23
CA VAL A 16 -8.95 -10.14 4.37
C VAL A 16 -10.08 -10.05 3.36
N MET A 17 -10.39 -11.16 2.67
CA MET A 17 -11.49 -11.21 1.70
C MET A 17 -12.82 -10.82 2.34
N LYS A 18 -13.13 -11.37 3.51
CA LYS A 18 -14.37 -11.04 4.24
C LYS A 18 -14.44 -9.57 4.65
N VAL A 19 -13.33 -9.02 5.13
CA VAL A 19 -13.26 -7.60 5.52
C VAL A 19 -13.35 -6.68 4.32
N MET A 20 -12.77 -7.04 3.18
CA MET A 20 -12.89 -6.26 1.94
C MET A 20 -14.32 -6.25 1.39
N GLN A 21 -15.02 -7.38 1.48
CA GLN A 21 -16.41 -7.52 1.03
C GLN A 21 -17.43 -6.90 2.01
N TYR A 22 -16.99 -6.58 3.25
CA TYR A 22 -17.89 -6.00 4.25
C TYR A 22 -18.26 -4.55 3.86
N ASP A 23 -19.55 -4.35 3.59
CA ASP A 23 -20.10 -3.03 3.32
C ASP A 23 -20.43 -2.30 4.63
N HIS A 24 -19.55 -1.39 5.03
CA HIS A 24 -19.71 -0.56 6.23
C HIS A 24 -20.77 0.54 6.08
N THR A 25 -21.30 0.76 4.86
CA THR A 25 -22.37 1.74 4.58
C THR A 25 -23.76 1.12 4.61
N ALA A 26 -23.85 -0.20 4.65
CA ALA A 26 -25.12 -0.91 4.72
C ALA A 26 -25.90 -0.52 6.01
N VAL A 27 -27.22 -0.44 5.89
CA VAL A 27 -28.14 -0.01 6.99
C VAL A 27 -27.94 -0.83 8.27
N ASN A 28 -27.54 -2.11 8.15
CA ASN A 28 -27.32 -3.02 9.26
C ASN A 28 -25.84 -3.24 9.60
N ALA A 29 -24.94 -2.43 9.03
CA ALA A 29 -23.50 -2.56 9.30
C ALA A 29 -23.21 -2.31 10.78
N SER A 30 -22.54 -3.23 11.44
CA SER A 30 -22.25 -3.13 12.87
C SER A 30 -20.78 -3.43 13.19
N VAL A 31 -20.29 -2.83 14.27
CA VAL A 31 -18.98 -3.16 14.86
C VAL A 31 -18.87 -4.65 15.14
N HIS A 32 -19.95 -5.28 15.55
CA HIS A 32 -20.01 -6.69 15.91
C HIS A 32 -19.77 -7.63 14.72
N ASP A 33 -20.19 -7.25 13.50
CA ASP A 33 -19.97 -8.09 12.32
C ASP A 33 -18.48 -8.15 11.96
N ILE A 34 -17.81 -7.01 11.97
CA ILE A 34 -16.36 -6.95 11.75
C ILE A 34 -15.58 -7.63 12.88
N GLU A 35 -16.01 -7.47 14.13
CA GLU A 35 -15.45 -8.18 15.28
C GLU A 35 -15.45 -9.69 15.03
N LYS A 36 -16.61 -10.28 14.66
CA LYS A 36 -16.73 -11.71 14.34
C LYS A 36 -15.82 -12.14 13.17
N ILE A 37 -15.69 -11.30 12.14
CA ILE A 37 -14.80 -11.61 11.02
C ILE A 37 -13.36 -11.71 11.50
N VAL A 38 -12.91 -10.75 12.32
CA VAL A 38 -11.54 -10.70 12.86
C VAL A 38 -11.29 -11.79 13.89
N GLU A 39 -12.25 -12.11 14.76
CA GLU A 39 -12.17 -13.21 15.73
C GLU A 39 -11.94 -14.57 15.07
N GLY A 40 -12.38 -14.73 13.83
CA GLY A 40 -12.16 -15.94 13.04
C GLY A 40 -10.69 -16.22 12.72
N ASP A 41 -9.80 -15.24 12.89
CA ASP A 41 -8.35 -15.37 12.69
C ASP A 41 -7.60 -14.88 13.94
N LYS A 42 -7.12 -15.82 14.76
CA LYS A 42 -6.42 -15.51 16.02
C LYS A 42 -5.17 -14.67 15.84
N GLY A 43 -4.45 -14.83 14.72
CA GLY A 43 -3.25 -14.06 14.41
C GLY A 43 -3.60 -12.59 14.15
N VAL A 44 -4.59 -12.36 13.28
CA VAL A 44 -5.09 -11.00 12.99
C VAL A 44 -5.69 -10.36 14.25
N ALA A 45 -6.48 -11.10 15.03
CA ALA A 45 -7.06 -10.60 16.27
C ALA A 45 -5.99 -10.12 17.27
N ALA A 46 -4.92 -10.89 17.46
CA ALA A 46 -3.80 -10.52 18.32
C ALA A 46 -3.09 -9.26 17.83
N GLU A 47 -2.86 -9.14 16.53
CA GLU A 47 -2.23 -7.96 15.94
C GLU A 47 -3.10 -6.70 16.05
N VAL A 48 -4.42 -6.83 15.87
CA VAL A 48 -5.37 -5.73 16.10
C VAL A 48 -5.29 -5.22 17.54
N LEU A 49 -5.29 -6.12 18.52
CA LEU A 49 -5.12 -5.75 19.93
C LEU A 49 -3.75 -5.11 20.19
N ARG A 50 -2.67 -5.61 19.57
CA ARG A 50 -1.33 -5.05 19.70
C ARG A 50 -1.27 -3.61 19.16
N VAL A 51 -1.85 -3.35 18.00
CA VAL A 51 -1.91 -2.01 17.42
C VAL A 51 -2.74 -1.06 18.29
N ALA A 52 -3.92 -1.48 18.74
CA ALA A 52 -4.78 -0.68 19.61
C ALA A 52 -4.11 -0.33 20.96
N ASN A 53 -3.22 -1.18 21.45
CA ASN A 53 -2.43 -0.95 22.66
C ASN A 53 -1.09 -0.23 22.42
N SER A 54 -0.77 0.16 21.20
CA SER A 54 0.47 0.89 20.92
C SER A 54 0.44 2.28 21.57
N ALA A 55 1.63 2.83 21.85
CA ALA A 55 1.77 4.18 22.38
C ALA A 55 1.13 5.24 21.46
N PHE A 56 1.09 4.96 20.16
CA PHE A 56 0.49 5.83 19.15
C PHE A 56 -1.01 6.14 19.45
N TYR A 57 -1.77 5.14 19.91
CA TYR A 57 -3.18 5.30 20.29
C TYR A 57 -3.38 5.66 21.77
N GLY A 58 -2.29 5.88 22.54
CA GLY A 58 -2.33 6.32 23.92
C GLY A 58 -3.01 5.34 24.92
N ARG A 59 -3.16 4.05 24.54
CA ARG A 59 -3.94 3.05 25.30
C ARG A 59 -3.11 1.91 25.85
N SER A 60 -1.80 2.08 26.00
CA SER A 60 -0.85 1.04 26.43
C SER A 60 -1.43 0.04 27.45
N GLY A 61 -1.64 -1.21 27.01
CA GLY A 61 -2.07 -2.34 27.84
C GLY A 61 -3.49 -2.31 28.40
N LYS A 62 -4.33 -1.36 27.99
CA LYS A 62 -5.72 -1.21 28.52
C LYS A 62 -6.78 -1.94 27.68
N ILE A 63 -6.52 -2.15 26.39
CA ILE A 63 -7.45 -2.80 25.46
C ILE A 63 -7.23 -4.31 25.52
N LYS A 64 -8.24 -5.06 25.98
CA LYS A 64 -8.16 -6.52 26.17
C LYS A 64 -9.10 -7.30 25.25
N ILE A 65 -10.10 -6.65 24.68
CA ILE A 65 -11.11 -7.29 23.83
C ILE A 65 -11.19 -6.57 22.49
N LEU A 66 -11.51 -7.31 21.44
CA LEU A 66 -11.57 -6.80 20.06
C LEU A 66 -12.59 -5.68 19.91
N LYS A 67 -13.74 -5.78 20.57
CA LYS A 67 -14.78 -4.74 20.56
C LYS A 67 -14.22 -3.36 20.92
N ASP A 68 -13.42 -3.28 21.98
CA ASP A 68 -12.80 -2.02 22.41
C ASP A 68 -11.75 -1.53 21.41
N ALA A 69 -10.98 -2.47 20.84
CA ALA A 69 -10.02 -2.15 19.77
C ALA A 69 -10.72 -1.60 18.52
N VAL A 70 -11.82 -2.23 18.09
CA VAL A 70 -12.63 -1.78 16.95
C VAL A 70 -13.25 -0.41 17.23
N THR A 71 -13.75 -0.20 18.45
CA THR A 71 -14.32 1.10 18.86
C THR A 71 -13.25 2.21 18.85
N LEU A 72 -12.03 1.89 19.29
CA LEU A 72 -10.93 2.83 19.31
C LEU A 72 -10.39 3.17 17.90
N LEU A 73 -10.18 2.16 17.07
CA LEU A 73 -9.62 2.32 15.73
C LEU A 73 -10.65 2.84 14.71
N GLY A 74 -11.91 2.47 14.89
CA GLY A 74 -12.97 2.66 13.92
C GLY A 74 -12.96 1.60 12.81
N LEU A 75 -14.09 1.42 12.14
CA LEU A 75 -14.30 0.36 11.15
C LEU A 75 -13.38 0.48 9.93
N LYS A 76 -13.20 1.69 9.40
CA LYS A 76 -12.37 1.93 8.23
C LYS A 76 -10.88 1.64 8.51
N ALA A 77 -10.34 2.16 9.62
CA ALA A 77 -8.95 1.92 10.00
C ALA A 77 -8.69 0.45 10.35
N LEU A 78 -9.65 -0.24 10.99
CA LEU A 78 -9.56 -1.68 11.22
C LEU A 78 -9.53 -2.47 9.91
N LYS A 79 -10.38 -2.13 8.93
CA LYS A 79 -10.38 -2.72 7.59
C LYS A 79 -8.98 -2.61 6.96
N ASN A 80 -8.41 -1.41 6.98
CA ASN A 80 -7.08 -1.14 6.45
C ASN A 80 -5.98 -1.93 7.18
N LEU A 81 -6.08 -2.03 8.51
CA LEU A 81 -5.16 -2.84 9.32
C LEU A 81 -5.21 -4.33 8.92
N VAL A 82 -6.40 -4.90 8.78
CA VAL A 82 -6.54 -6.32 8.40
C VAL A 82 -5.98 -6.58 7.01
N ILE A 83 -6.20 -5.68 6.05
CA ILE A 83 -5.66 -5.81 4.70
C ILE A 83 -4.13 -5.68 4.72
N PHE A 84 -3.59 -4.71 5.47
CA PHE A 84 -2.14 -4.58 5.67
C PHE A 84 -1.52 -5.86 6.26
N LEU A 85 -2.15 -6.44 7.28
CA LEU A 85 -1.68 -7.71 7.87
C LEU A 85 -1.68 -8.86 6.85
N GLY A 86 -2.68 -8.91 5.98
CA GLY A 86 -2.75 -9.90 4.91
C GLY A 86 -1.64 -9.74 3.88
N THR A 87 -1.37 -8.52 3.42
CA THR A 87 -0.26 -8.25 2.47
C THR A 87 1.10 -8.51 3.11
N LYS A 88 1.29 -8.15 4.37
CA LYS A 88 2.50 -8.47 5.14
C LYS A 88 2.70 -9.98 5.27
N ALA A 89 1.66 -10.72 5.62
CA ALA A 89 1.73 -12.18 5.74
C ALA A 89 2.11 -12.84 4.40
N MET A 90 1.55 -12.37 3.29
CA MET A 90 1.91 -12.82 1.95
C MET A 90 3.40 -12.60 1.66
N ASN A 91 3.95 -11.45 2.01
CA ASN A 91 5.35 -11.10 1.78
C ASN A 91 6.32 -11.71 2.82
N SER A 92 5.86 -12.48 3.79
CA SER A 92 6.69 -13.01 4.89
C SER A 92 7.84 -13.92 4.44
N SER A 93 7.72 -14.56 3.28
CA SER A 93 8.77 -15.38 2.67
C SER A 93 9.83 -14.60 1.90
N VAL A 94 9.58 -13.31 1.60
CA VAL A 94 10.56 -12.43 0.95
C VAL A 94 11.65 -12.06 1.95
N LYS A 95 12.86 -12.64 1.79
CA LYS A 95 13.99 -12.45 2.72
C LYS A 95 14.95 -11.36 2.27
N ASP A 96 15.06 -11.14 0.97
CA ASP A 96 15.96 -10.13 0.43
C ASP A 96 15.60 -8.73 0.95
N ARG A 97 16.60 -8.01 1.48
CA ARG A 97 16.41 -6.71 2.12
C ARG A 97 15.98 -5.63 1.12
N THR A 98 16.53 -5.67 -0.07
CA THR A 98 16.19 -4.70 -1.13
C THR A 98 14.74 -4.89 -1.53
N LEU A 99 14.32 -6.13 -1.82
CA LEU A 99 12.92 -6.43 -2.16
C LEU A 99 11.95 -6.03 -1.04
N ARG A 100 12.30 -6.28 0.24
CA ARG A 100 11.44 -5.88 1.37
C ARG A 100 11.16 -4.38 1.42
N ARG A 101 12.10 -3.53 1.01
CA ARG A 101 11.86 -2.09 0.91
C ARG A 101 10.75 -1.77 -0.08
N TYR A 102 10.72 -2.44 -1.23
CA TYR A 102 9.71 -2.22 -2.27
C TYR A 102 8.37 -2.87 -1.98
N VAL A 103 8.34 -4.05 -1.34
CA VAL A 103 7.09 -4.79 -1.14
C VAL A 103 6.45 -4.60 0.24
N ASN A 104 7.18 -4.08 1.23
CA ASN A 104 6.66 -3.82 2.57
C ASN A 104 6.74 -2.34 2.95
N GLU A 105 7.93 -1.71 2.84
CA GLU A 105 8.11 -0.32 3.30
C GLU A 105 7.45 0.68 2.35
N LEU A 106 7.73 0.60 1.06
CA LEU A 106 7.17 1.54 0.09
C LEU A 106 5.64 1.57 0.09
N PRO A 107 4.91 0.42 0.08
CA PRO A 107 3.46 0.43 0.14
C PRO A 107 2.89 1.09 1.40
N ILE A 108 3.47 0.86 2.56
CA ILE A 108 2.95 1.45 3.80
C ILE A 108 3.27 2.94 3.90
N VAL A 109 4.45 3.39 3.45
CA VAL A 109 4.78 4.82 3.37
C VAL A 109 3.83 5.52 2.40
N THR A 110 3.58 4.92 1.23
CA THR A 110 2.62 5.44 0.24
C THR A 110 1.20 5.53 0.80
N ALA A 111 0.76 4.51 1.55
CA ALA A 111 -0.57 4.49 2.17
C ALA A 111 -0.75 5.61 3.20
N LEU A 112 0.22 5.78 4.11
CA LEU A 112 0.18 6.80 5.15
C LEU A 112 0.28 8.20 4.54
N LEU A 113 1.26 8.41 3.67
CA LEU A 113 1.46 9.69 2.99
C LEU A 113 0.27 10.07 2.10
N GLY A 114 -0.29 9.11 1.38
CA GLY A 114 -1.48 9.32 0.57
C GLY A 114 -2.68 9.80 1.37
N LYS A 115 -2.86 9.27 2.59
CA LYS A 115 -3.90 9.73 3.51
C LYS A 115 -3.66 11.17 3.98
N ASP A 116 -2.41 11.53 4.29
CA ASP A 116 -2.06 12.89 4.68
C ASP A 116 -2.28 13.87 3.50
N ILE A 117 -1.86 13.51 2.28
CA ILE A 117 -2.11 14.30 1.07
C ILE A 117 -3.63 14.47 0.84
N ALA A 118 -4.42 13.41 0.98
CA ALA A 118 -5.88 13.50 0.85
C ALA A 118 -6.50 14.47 1.87
N HIS A 119 -5.99 14.45 3.10
CA HIS A 119 -6.40 15.38 4.15
C HIS A 119 -6.09 16.84 3.76
N ASP A 120 -4.86 17.13 3.36
CA ASP A 120 -4.40 18.47 3.04
C ASP A 120 -5.09 19.04 1.80
N LEU A 121 -5.41 18.19 0.83
CA LEU A 121 -6.22 18.52 -0.34
C LEU A 121 -7.74 18.59 -0.04
N LYS A 122 -8.15 18.46 1.24
CA LYS A 122 -9.57 18.49 1.68
C LYS A 122 -10.43 17.39 1.05
N LYS A 123 -9.82 16.24 0.76
CA LYS A 123 -10.46 15.04 0.19
C LYS A 123 -10.54 13.92 1.24
N ASN A 124 -10.96 14.27 2.47
CA ASN A 124 -11.01 13.35 3.60
C ASN A 124 -11.98 12.16 3.41
N ASP A 125 -12.97 12.33 2.55
CA ASP A 125 -13.96 11.32 2.20
C ASP A 125 -13.37 10.09 1.55
N ILE A 126 -12.25 10.24 0.81
CA ILE A 126 -11.53 9.15 0.14
C ILE A 126 -10.21 8.75 0.83
N GLY A 127 -9.87 9.33 1.99
CA GLY A 127 -8.57 9.12 2.64
C GLY A 127 -8.28 7.65 2.99
N GLU A 128 -9.27 6.89 3.41
CA GLU A 128 -9.10 5.47 3.74
C GLU A 128 -9.00 4.58 2.48
N GLU A 129 -9.69 4.96 1.42
CA GLU A 129 -9.59 4.32 0.11
C GLU A 129 -8.21 4.58 -0.53
N VAL A 130 -7.68 5.80 -0.42
CA VAL A 130 -6.30 6.14 -0.81
C VAL A 130 -5.28 5.34 -0.02
N PHE A 131 -5.50 5.19 1.30
CA PHE A 131 -4.63 4.34 2.13
C PHE A 131 -4.60 2.90 1.59
N LEU A 132 -5.75 2.31 1.30
CA LEU A 132 -5.84 0.97 0.75
C LEU A 132 -5.19 0.86 -0.65
N ALA A 133 -5.42 1.85 -1.51
CA ALA A 133 -4.77 1.93 -2.82
C ALA A 133 -3.25 1.96 -2.68
N GLY A 134 -2.72 2.76 -1.73
CA GLY A 134 -1.31 2.82 -1.40
C GLY A 134 -0.72 1.50 -0.93
N LEU A 135 -1.47 0.69 -0.15
CA LEU A 135 -1.03 -0.66 0.24
C LEU A 135 -0.93 -1.62 -0.94
N LEU A 136 -1.80 -1.48 -1.94
CA LEU A 136 -1.94 -2.44 -3.03
C LEU A 136 -1.13 -2.06 -4.28
N HIS A 137 -0.65 -0.81 -4.42
CA HIS A 137 -0.07 -0.32 -5.68
C HIS A 137 1.20 -1.06 -6.15
N LYS A 138 1.89 -1.77 -5.27
CA LYS A 138 3.09 -2.58 -5.57
C LYS A 138 2.86 -4.09 -5.45
N ILE A 139 1.60 -4.54 -5.49
CA ILE A 139 1.30 -5.97 -5.34
C ILE A 139 1.95 -6.82 -6.44
N GLY A 140 2.11 -6.30 -7.65
CA GLY A 140 2.82 -7.00 -8.73
C GLY A 140 4.29 -7.24 -8.42
N MET A 141 4.98 -6.29 -7.75
CA MET A 141 6.34 -6.51 -7.23
C MET A 141 6.37 -7.63 -6.19
N SER A 142 5.36 -7.70 -5.31
CA SER A 142 5.23 -8.82 -4.37
C SER A 142 5.12 -10.16 -5.08
N ILE A 143 4.31 -10.25 -6.14
CA ILE A 143 4.16 -11.49 -6.92
C ILE A 143 5.49 -11.87 -7.60
N LEU A 144 6.22 -10.93 -8.20
CA LEU A 144 7.55 -11.18 -8.77
C LEU A 144 8.55 -11.62 -7.69
N ALA A 145 8.58 -10.96 -6.54
CA ALA A 145 9.45 -11.31 -5.43
C ALA A 145 9.17 -12.72 -4.88
N LEU A 146 7.92 -13.14 -4.84
CA LEU A 146 7.52 -14.48 -4.38
C LEU A 146 7.89 -15.59 -5.38
N ASN A 147 7.80 -15.29 -6.68
CA ASN A 147 8.02 -16.29 -7.73
C ASN A 147 9.47 -16.35 -8.24
N LYS A 148 10.20 -15.24 -8.19
CA LYS A 148 11.51 -15.04 -8.84
C LYS A 148 12.52 -14.36 -7.90
N SER A 149 12.49 -14.63 -6.62
CA SER A 149 13.15 -13.87 -5.54
C SER A 149 14.58 -13.44 -5.87
N GLU A 150 15.48 -14.38 -6.16
CA GLU A 150 16.90 -14.07 -6.39
C GLU A 150 17.12 -13.24 -7.65
N HIS A 151 16.51 -13.64 -8.76
CA HIS A 151 16.66 -12.92 -10.02
C HIS A 151 15.98 -11.54 -9.95
N TYR A 152 14.82 -11.45 -9.29
CA TYR A 152 14.12 -10.18 -9.13
C TYR A 152 14.88 -9.21 -8.21
N ALA A 153 15.49 -9.72 -7.14
CA ALA A 153 16.38 -8.92 -6.29
C ALA A 153 17.56 -8.36 -7.09
N PHE A 154 18.16 -9.16 -7.98
CA PHE A 154 19.22 -8.70 -8.87
C PHE A 154 18.72 -7.57 -9.81
N LEU A 155 17.53 -7.71 -10.44
CA LEU A 155 17.00 -6.65 -11.30
C LEU A 155 16.79 -5.34 -10.52
N VAL A 156 16.18 -5.40 -9.34
CA VAL A 156 15.95 -4.22 -8.50
C VAL A 156 17.26 -3.58 -8.06
N GLN A 157 18.29 -4.37 -7.71
CA GLN A 157 19.63 -3.84 -7.41
C GLN A 157 20.27 -3.13 -8.61
N GLN A 158 20.09 -3.65 -9.83
CA GLN A 158 20.59 -2.98 -11.05
C GLN A 158 19.91 -1.61 -11.25
N VAL A 159 18.62 -1.50 -10.93
CA VAL A 159 17.91 -0.21 -10.95
C VAL A 159 18.50 0.75 -9.92
N GLU A 160 18.71 0.29 -8.67
CA GLU A 160 19.26 1.15 -7.60
C GLU A 160 20.71 1.61 -7.89
N GLN A 161 21.54 0.74 -8.45
CA GLN A 161 22.97 1.01 -8.64
C GLN A 161 23.30 1.71 -9.97
N ASN A 162 22.58 1.39 -11.04
CA ASN A 162 22.90 1.79 -12.39
C ASN A 162 21.83 2.66 -13.05
N GLY A 163 20.69 2.89 -12.39
CA GLY A 163 19.59 3.71 -12.91
C GLY A 163 18.86 3.08 -14.10
N PHE A 164 18.93 1.75 -14.26
CA PHE A 164 18.18 1.05 -15.31
C PHE A 164 16.67 1.18 -15.08
N ASP A 165 15.93 1.07 -16.17
CA ASP A 165 14.46 1.07 -16.13
C ASP A 165 13.94 -0.29 -15.67
N LEU A 166 13.26 -0.34 -14.51
CA LEU A 166 12.75 -1.58 -13.95
C LEU A 166 11.70 -2.23 -14.85
N ASN A 167 10.81 -1.43 -15.46
CA ASN A 167 9.75 -1.94 -16.31
C ASN A 167 10.32 -2.60 -17.57
N GLU A 168 11.34 -1.98 -18.17
CA GLU A 168 12.05 -2.55 -19.32
C GLU A 168 12.76 -3.87 -18.93
N MET A 169 13.45 -3.90 -17.80
CA MET A 169 14.13 -5.10 -17.31
C MET A 169 13.14 -6.25 -17.03
N GLU A 170 11.98 -5.93 -16.43
CA GLU A 170 10.91 -6.91 -16.17
C GLU A 170 10.32 -7.44 -17.48
N GLN A 171 10.04 -6.55 -18.46
CA GLN A 171 9.55 -6.94 -19.78
C GLN A 171 10.53 -7.89 -20.50
N ASN A 172 11.83 -7.58 -20.46
CA ASN A 172 12.86 -8.40 -21.08
C ASN A 172 13.03 -9.75 -20.38
N SER A 173 12.90 -9.79 -19.05
CA SER A 173 13.14 -11.00 -18.25
C SER A 173 11.91 -11.89 -18.12
N TYR A 174 10.72 -11.30 -18.02
CA TYR A 174 9.47 -12.00 -17.66
C TYR A 174 8.34 -11.79 -18.66
N GLN A 175 8.52 -10.93 -19.67
CA GLN A 175 7.50 -10.51 -20.63
C GLN A 175 6.25 -9.88 -20.00
N VAL A 176 6.37 -9.42 -18.77
CA VAL A 176 5.34 -8.71 -18.00
C VAL A 176 6.01 -7.74 -17.03
N SER A 177 5.42 -6.56 -16.85
CA SER A 177 5.87 -5.64 -15.78
C SER A 177 5.10 -5.85 -14.49
N ASN A 178 5.70 -5.40 -13.37
CA ASN A 178 5.02 -5.41 -12.07
C ASN A 178 3.70 -4.62 -12.11
N GLU A 179 3.61 -3.55 -12.88
CA GLU A 179 2.39 -2.74 -13.01
C GLU A 179 1.26 -3.54 -13.67
N VAL A 180 1.56 -4.28 -14.75
CA VAL A 180 0.58 -5.15 -15.42
C VAL A 180 0.20 -6.31 -14.52
N LEU A 181 1.17 -6.97 -13.93
CA LEU A 181 0.94 -8.11 -13.02
C LEU A 181 0.15 -7.70 -11.78
N GLY A 182 0.37 -6.48 -11.28
CA GLY A 182 -0.39 -5.92 -10.16
C GLY A 182 -1.87 -5.77 -10.47
N ARG A 183 -2.21 -5.17 -11.62
CA ARG A 183 -3.61 -5.05 -12.08
C ARG A 183 -4.25 -6.41 -12.26
N SER A 184 -3.60 -7.32 -12.97
CA SER A 184 -4.11 -8.67 -13.20
C SER A 184 -4.29 -9.46 -11.89
N THR A 185 -3.43 -9.25 -10.90
CA THR A 185 -3.57 -9.85 -9.56
C THR A 185 -4.80 -9.30 -8.83
N ALA A 186 -5.00 -7.99 -8.86
CA ALA A 186 -6.15 -7.33 -8.24
C ALA A 186 -7.49 -7.79 -8.90
N GLU A 187 -7.50 -7.95 -10.23
CA GLU A 187 -8.64 -8.52 -10.96
C GLU A 187 -8.91 -9.97 -10.54
N ASN A 188 -7.88 -10.80 -10.45
CA ASN A 188 -7.99 -12.20 -10.00
C ASN A 188 -8.54 -12.30 -8.57
N TRP A 189 -8.21 -11.35 -7.70
CA TRP A 189 -8.78 -11.22 -6.37
C TRP A 189 -10.18 -10.61 -6.34
N LYS A 190 -10.71 -10.22 -7.51
CA LYS A 190 -12.04 -9.59 -7.67
C LYS A 190 -12.19 -8.32 -6.87
N LEU A 191 -11.13 -7.50 -6.83
CA LEU A 191 -11.19 -6.20 -6.20
C LEU A 191 -12.06 -5.23 -7.02
N PRO A 192 -12.68 -4.22 -6.40
CA PRO A 192 -13.34 -3.14 -7.12
C PRO A 192 -12.41 -2.49 -8.16
N GLU A 193 -12.97 -2.06 -9.28
CA GLU A 193 -12.20 -1.58 -10.43
C GLU A 193 -11.25 -0.41 -10.10
N GLU A 194 -11.67 0.47 -9.19
CA GLU A 194 -10.84 1.57 -8.71
C GLU A 194 -9.52 1.09 -8.06
N PHE A 195 -9.54 -0.01 -7.30
CA PHE A 195 -8.33 -0.59 -6.71
C PHE A 195 -7.51 -1.36 -7.73
N VAL A 196 -8.16 -2.00 -8.71
CA VAL A 196 -7.48 -2.63 -9.85
C VAL A 196 -6.62 -1.61 -10.59
N ARG A 197 -7.19 -0.43 -10.88
CA ARG A 197 -6.43 0.65 -11.54
C ARG A 197 -5.27 1.14 -10.69
N CYS A 198 -5.45 1.24 -9.37
CA CYS A 198 -4.38 1.64 -8.45
C CYS A 198 -3.28 0.58 -8.29
N ALA A 199 -3.57 -0.70 -8.42
CA ALA A 199 -2.62 -1.80 -8.22
C ALA A 199 -1.46 -1.84 -9.22
N GLY A 200 -1.51 -1.04 -10.28
CA GLY A 200 -0.43 -0.88 -11.25
C GLY A 200 0.08 0.56 -11.36
N ILE A 201 -0.16 1.39 -10.35
CA ILE A 201 0.37 2.77 -10.35
C ILE A 201 1.85 2.76 -10.00
N GLY A 202 2.64 3.46 -10.81
CA GLY A 202 4.09 3.55 -10.64
C GLY A 202 4.72 4.63 -11.50
N PRO A 203 6.07 4.70 -11.53
CA PRO A 203 6.81 5.71 -12.30
C PRO A 203 6.46 5.80 -13.79
N HIS A 204 6.00 4.70 -14.39
CA HIS A 204 5.64 4.62 -15.83
C HIS A 204 4.15 4.92 -16.09
N THR A 205 3.35 5.20 -15.06
CA THR A 205 1.95 5.55 -15.23
C THR A 205 1.82 6.86 -16.01
N LYS A 206 1.08 6.81 -17.12
CA LYS A 206 0.79 8.00 -17.92
C LYS A 206 -0.21 8.88 -17.18
N LEU A 207 0.06 10.18 -17.09
CA LEU A 207 -0.82 11.12 -16.38
C LEU A 207 -2.24 11.13 -16.94
N ALA A 208 -2.38 10.92 -18.26
CA ALA A 208 -3.69 10.81 -18.93
C ALA A 208 -4.52 9.61 -18.49
N ASP A 209 -3.91 8.59 -17.86
CA ASP A 209 -4.58 7.39 -17.37
C ASP A 209 -5.08 7.55 -15.93
N LEU A 210 -4.66 8.59 -15.22
CA LEU A 210 -5.13 8.91 -13.87
C LEU A 210 -6.53 9.55 -13.92
N LYS A 211 -7.58 8.76 -13.78
CA LYS A 211 -8.98 9.19 -13.97
C LYS A 211 -9.65 9.75 -12.72
N SER A 212 -9.23 9.30 -11.55
CA SER A 212 -9.83 9.68 -10.26
C SER A 212 -8.82 10.39 -9.35
N ASP A 213 -9.33 11.09 -8.34
CA ASP A 213 -8.49 11.72 -7.31
C ASP A 213 -7.74 10.66 -6.49
N MET A 214 -8.34 9.49 -6.25
CA MET A 214 -7.67 8.39 -5.57
C MET A 214 -6.43 7.93 -6.36
N GLU A 215 -6.54 7.76 -7.69
CA GLU A 215 -5.41 7.38 -8.54
C GLU A 215 -4.31 8.48 -8.55
N ARG A 216 -4.72 9.75 -8.65
CA ARG A 216 -3.79 10.89 -8.64
C ARG A 216 -3.03 11.00 -7.32
N ILE A 217 -3.73 10.90 -6.19
CA ILE A 217 -3.11 10.94 -4.87
C ILE A 217 -2.19 9.73 -4.67
N THR A 218 -2.61 8.53 -5.07
CA THR A 218 -1.78 7.32 -4.99
C THR A 218 -0.51 7.48 -5.82
N TYR A 219 -0.59 8.06 -7.03
CA TYR A 219 0.57 8.35 -7.87
C TYR A 219 1.53 9.33 -7.18
N VAL A 220 1.06 10.49 -6.73
CA VAL A 220 1.87 11.48 -6.04
C VAL A 220 2.53 10.87 -4.79
N ALA A 221 1.73 10.21 -3.95
CA ALA A 221 2.21 9.57 -2.73
C ALA A 221 3.27 8.49 -3.02
N SER A 222 3.11 7.69 -4.08
CA SER A 222 4.08 6.66 -4.48
C SER A 222 5.43 7.28 -4.83
N ILE A 223 5.45 8.35 -5.64
CA ILE A 223 6.69 8.99 -6.05
C ILE A 223 7.39 9.68 -4.87
N LEU A 224 6.65 10.41 -4.05
CA LEU A 224 7.20 11.04 -2.83
C LEU A 224 7.72 10.00 -1.83
N SER A 225 7.04 8.87 -1.69
CA SER A 225 7.48 7.77 -0.82
C SER A 225 8.78 7.14 -1.31
N MET A 226 8.97 7.01 -2.63
CA MET A 226 10.25 6.58 -3.20
C MET A 226 11.36 7.56 -2.83
N GLN A 227 11.12 8.88 -2.94
CA GLN A 227 12.09 9.91 -2.54
C GLN A 227 12.42 9.84 -1.04
N LEU A 228 11.40 9.73 -0.17
CA LEU A 228 11.55 9.58 1.28
C LEU A 228 12.39 8.36 1.68
N LEU A 229 12.23 7.26 0.97
CA LEU A 229 12.98 6.02 1.18
C LEU A 229 14.35 6.03 0.49
N GLY A 230 14.73 7.11 -0.21
CA GLY A 230 15.97 7.17 -0.99
C GLY A 230 16.03 6.15 -2.13
N LEU A 231 14.86 5.78 -2.69
CA LEU A 231 14.77 4.95 -3.88
C LEU A 231 14.93 5.80 -5.14
N PRO A 232 15.44 5.24 -6.25
CA PRO A 232 15.67 5.99 -7.48
C PRO A 232 14.35 6.55 -8.04
N VAL A 233 14.34 7.86 -8.31
CA VAL A 233 13.24 8.55 -8.98
C VAL A 233 13.81 9.41 -10.10
N ASN A 234 13.33 9.20 -11.32
CA ASN A 234 13.73 10.04 -12.45
C ASN A 234 13.18 11.48 -12.24
N PRO A 235 13.99 12.53 -12.49
CA PRO A 235 13.54 13.92 -12.33
C PRO A 235 12.26 14.28 -13.09
N SER A 236 12.04 13.72 -14.27
CA SER A 236 10.80 13.93 -15.03
C SER A 236 9.58 13.33 -14.33
N VAL A 237 9.75 12.17 -13.67
CA VAL A 237 8.68 11.52 -12.87
C VAL A 237 8.36 12.34 -11.62
N ALA A 238 9.39 12.90 -10.95
CA ALA A 238 9.20 13.81 -9.83
C ALA A 238 8.43 15.08 -10.26
N SER A 239 8.82 15.69 -11.40
CA SER A 239 8.11 16.84 -11.95
C SER A 239 6.65 16.52 -12.31
N ASN A 240 6.38 15.33 -12.83
CA ASN A 240 5.02 14.87 -13.10
C ASN A 240 4.20 14.75 -11.82
N ALA A 241 4.77 14.26 -10.73
CA ALA A 241 4.07 14.17 -9.44
C ALA A 241 3.73 15.56 -8.91
N SER A 242 4.65 16.53 -9.02
CA SER A 242 4.40 17.93 -8.64
C SER A 242 3.28 18.56 -9.49
N ALA A 243 3.27 18.33 -10.79
CA ALA A 243 2.22 18.82 -11.69
C ALA A 243 0.84 18.22 -11.36
N VAL A 244 0.77 16.94 -11.02
CA VAL A 244 -0.49 16.28 -10.58
C VAL A 244 -0.97 16.85 -9.25
N TYR A 245 -0.05 17.09 -8.30
CA TYR A 245 -0.38 17.66 -7.00
C TYR A 245 -0.96 19.10 -7.15
N GLU A 246 -0.32 19.94 -7.94
CA GLU A 246 -0.79 21.29 -8.28
C GLU A 246 -2.16 21.26 -8.98
N TYR A 247 -2.34 20.34 -9.96
CA TYR A 247 -3.62 20.16 -10.64
C TYR A 247 -4.77 19.84 -9.67
N MET A 248 -4.49 19.14 -8.57
CA MET A 248 -5.48 18.83 -7.53
C MET A 248 -5.71 19.97 -6.52
N GLY A 249 -5.04 21.10 -6.69
CA GLY A 249 -5.15 22.26 -5.81
C GLY A 249 -4.13 22.27 -4.66
N GLY A 250 -3.09 21.45 -4.75
CA GLY A 250 -1.97 21.50 -3.81
C GLY A 250 -1.11 22.75 -4.02
N GLU A 251 -0.58 23.30 -2.94
CA GLU A 251 0.26 24.48 -2.96
C GLU A 251 1.75 24.14 -2.74
N GLY A 252 2.60 24.70 -3.57
CA GLY A 252 4.05 24.51 -3.47
C GLY A 252 4.55 23.18 -4.02
N ASP A 253 5.86 22.93 -3.86
CA ASP A 253 6.45 21.65 -4.25
C ASP A 253 6.12 20.57 -3.21
N PRO A 254 5.41 19.49 -3.59
CA PRO A 254 5.04 18.43 -2.67
C PRO A 254 6.26 17.73 -2.04
N ALA A 255 7.42 17.70 -2.72
CA ALA A 255 8.64 17.15 -2.14
C ALA A 255 9.13 18.04 -0.98
N ALA A 256 9.03 19.36 -1.09
CA ALA A 256 9.38 20.26 0.01
C ALA A 256 8.39 20.15 1.18
N VAL A 257 7.11 19.94 0.89
CA VAL A 257 6.04 19.80 1.91
C VAL A 257 6.17 18.47 2.66
N TYR A 258 6.28 17.36 1.95
CA TYR A 258 6.15 16.01 2.52
C TYR A 258 7.47 15.25 2.68
N ALA A 259 8.53 15.58 1.92
CA ALA A 259 9.83 14.93 2.09
C ALA A 259 10.68 15.57 3.19
N GLY A 260 10.15 16.54 3.93
CA GLY A 260 10.78 17.10 5.13
C GLY A 260 10.87 16.07 6.26
N GLY A 261 11.96 16.13 7.06
CA GLY A 261 12.27 15.14 8.10
C GLY A 261 11.14 14.88 9.11
N THR A 262 10.31 15.89 9.42
CA THR A 262 9.21 15.75 10.39
C THR A 262 8.10 14.80 9.92
N VAL A 263 7.72 14.85 8.64
CA VAL A 263 6.69 13.97 8.08
C VAL A 263 7.16 12.52 8.11
N PHE A 264 8.39 12.26 7.67
CA PHE A 264 8.94 10.91 7.67
C PHE A 264 9.13 10.35 9.08
N GLU A 265 9.53 11.17 10.06
CA GLU A 265 9.60 10.73 11.46
C GLU A 265 8.22 10.36 12.02
N THR A 266 7.17 11.10 11.65
CA THR A 266 5.78 10.76 12.01
C THR A 266 5.36 9.43 11.39
N ILE A 267 5.67 9.21 10.10
CA ILE A 267 5.41 7.94 9.42
C ILE A 267 6.17 6.80 10.10
N LYS A 268 7.45 6.98 10.42
CA LYS A 268 8.26 5.97 11.12
C LYS A 268 7.73 5.62 12.51
N ALA A 269 7.15 6.57 13.21
CA ALA A 269 6.53 6.34 14.52
C ALA A 269 5.17 5.60 14.42
N HIS A 270 4.56 5.54 13.23
CA HIS A 270 3.28 4.89 13.05
C HIS A 270 3.39 3.36 13.23
N PRO A 271 2.46 2.71 13.99
CA PRO A 271 2.52 1.27 14.25
C PRO A 271 2.61 0.40 12.98
N PHE A 272 1.92 0.79 11.91
CA PHE A 272 1.93 0.04 10.66
C PHE A 272 3.31 0.06 9.99
N TYR A 273 4.00 1.21 10.00
CA TYR A 273 5.37 1.28 9.51
C TYR A 273 6.30 0.38 10.33
N GLN A 274 6.23 0.48 11.66
CA GLN A 274 7.02 -0.36 12.56
C GLN A 274 6.78 -1.87 12.31
N MET A 275 5.56 -2.24 11.99
CA MET A 275 5.22 -3.62 11.62
C MET A 275 5.75 -4.02 10.24
N ALA A 276 5.82 -3.09 9.29
CA ALA A 276 6.28 -3.38 7.92
C ALA A 276 7.79 -3.64 7.87
N VAL A 277 8.58 -2.94 8.68
CA VAL A 277 10.05 -3.03 8.68
C VAL A 277 10.60 -4.16 9.57
N ASN A 278 9.83 -4.62 10.54
CA ASN A 278 10.15 -5.75 11.43
C ASN A 278 9.57 -7.08 10.91
#